data_bb61345c25247f8b6f12d06e0e51052e
#
_entry.id   bb61345c25247f8b6f12d06e0e51052e
#
_cell.length_a   1.000
_cell.length_b   1.000
_cell.length_c   1.000
_cell.angle_alpha   90.00
_cell.angle_beta   90.00
_cell.angle_gamma   90.00
#
_symmetry.space_group_name_H-M   'P 1'
#
loop_
_entity.id
_entity.type
_entity.pdbx_description
1 polymer ?
#
loop_
_entity_poly.entity_id
_entity_poly.type
_entity_poly.pdbx_seq_one_letter_code
_entity_poly.pdbx_strand_id
1 'polypeptide(L)'
;MSRRRFLKNLGLASAGLAIKPITTTAQTTAKSLPIKDSPLVISTWIHGMEANAGAWSVLENGGAALDAVQKGVAVTESDMNNRSVGLAGRPDRDGHVTLDACIMDHDSRCGSVAFLEDIQHPIDVARAIMDKTPHVMLVGEGAQKWALENGFSKVDFEVPIPEVQKDYENWLIKSEYKTGVNVENHDTIGMLALDASGRMAGACTTSGMAYKIRGRVGDSPIIGAGLFIDGEVGGATATGVGEAMIRTAGASAVVESMRRGASPEEACYDIVQRILKKHPGVEGMQVGFLAMNIQGEYGGYSVYNGFNYALRSKDRNEMVDAKYLRTWG
;
A
#
# COMPACT_ATOMS: atom_id res chain seq x y z
N MET A 1 48.74 12.91 -22.08
CA MET A 1 49.05 11.47 -22.18
C MET A 1 47.81 10.72 -22.69
N SER A 2 47.94 10.06 -23.85
CA SER A 2 46.80 9.48 -24.60
C SER A 2 46.33 8.17 -23.98
N ARG A 3 45.01 8.00 -23.89
CA ARG A 3 44.29 6.79 -23.40
C ARG A 3 44.74 5.46 -24.04
N ARG A 4 45.43 5.51 -25.13
CA ARG A 4 45.98 4.32 -25.85
C ARG A 4 47.21 3.70 -25.20
N ARG A 5 47.91 4.37 -24.29
CA ARG A 5 49.13 3.84 -23.62
C ARG A 5 48.81 3.05 -22.35
N PHE A 6 47.62 3.24 -21.76
CA PHE A 6 47.18 2.54 -20.54
C PHE A 6 46.78 1.07 -20.82
N LEU A 7 46.25 0.80 -21.99
CA LEU A 7 45.74 -0.54 -22.33
C LEU A 7 46.84 -1.53 -22.87
N LYS A 8 48.05 -1.07 -23.11
CA LYS A 8 49.13 -1.95 -23.57
C LYS A 8 49.93 -2.61 -22.45
N ASN A 9 49.79 -2.21 -21.20
CA ASN A 9 50.55 -2.78 -20.08
C ASN A 9 49.76 -3.77 -19.20
N LEU A 10 48.54 -4.20 -19.61
CA LEU A 10 47.70 -5.16 -18.89
C LEU A 10 47.68 -6.55 -19.55
N GLY A 11 48.57 -6.79 -20.51
CA GLY A 11 48.65 -8.06 -21.19
C GLY A 11 49.99 -8.76 -20.96
N LEU A 12 50.23 -9.33 -19.77
CA LEU A 12 51.24 -10.42 -19.57
C LEU A 12 51.34 -10.73 -18.04
N ALA A 13 50.35 -11.43 -17.52
CA ALA A 13 50.47 -12.29 -16.34
C ALA A 13 49.23 -13.19 -16.23
N SER A 14 49.02 -14.07 -17.17
CA SER A 14 48.09 -15.18 -17.03
C SER A 14 48.89 -16.45 -16.71
N ALA A 15 49.32 -16.55 -15.45
CA ALA A 15 49.73 -17.84 -14.88
C ALA A 15 48.46 -18.55 -14.43
N GLY A 16 48.18 -19.70 -15.04
CA GLY A 16 46.97 -20.48 -14.83
C GLY A 16 46.79 -20.96 -13.40
N LEU A 17 45.76 -20.45 -12.76
CA LEU A 17 45.09 -21.13 -11.65
C LEU A 17 43.78 -21.71 -12.21
N ALA A 18 43.76 -23.00 -12.40
CA ALA A 18 42.54 -23.75 -12.69
C ALA A 18 41.64 -23.71 -11.44
N ILE A 19 40.72 -22.73 -11.37
CA ILE A 19 39.68 -22.74 -10.40
C ILE A 19 38.66 -23.77 -10.86
N LYS A 20 38.65 -24.94 -10.21
CA LYS A 20 37.53 -25.89 -10.33
C LYS A 20 36.27 -25.19 -9.85
N PRO A 21 35.15 -25.21 -10.60
CA PRO A 21 33.89 -24.71 -10.09
C PRO A 21 33.48 -25.61 -8.93
N ILE A 22 33.42 -25.03 -7.73
CA ILE A 22 32.73 -25.65 -6.59
C ILE A 22 31.25 -25.51 -6.89
N THR A 23 30.67 -26.54 -7.48
CA THR A 23 29.21 -26.70 -7.54
C THR A 23 28.73 -27.07 -6.15
N THR A 24 28.51 -26.07 -5.31
CA THR A 24 27.76 -26.25 -4.07
C THR A 24 26.29 -26.23 -4.44
N THR A 25 25.73 -27.37 -4.77
CA THR A 25 24.29 -27.61 -4.74
C THR A 25 23.86 -27.68 -3.29
N ALA A 26 23.74 -26.53 -2.63
CA ALA A 26 22.94 -26.43 -1.42
C ALA A 26 21.47 -26.28 -1.85
N GLN A 27 20.85 -27.37 -2.27
CA GLN A 27 19.40 -27.50 -2.19
C GLN A 27 19.03 -27.65 -0.71
N THR A 28 19.01 -26.53 -0.01
CA THR A 28 18.24 -26.43 1.20
C THR A 28 16.77 -26.43 0.79
N THR A 29 16.15 -27.60 0.76
CA THR A 29 14.71 -27.71 0.85
C THR A 29 14.35 -27.14 2.23
N ALA A 30 14.10 -25.83 2.26
CA ALA A 30 13.42 -25.24 3.39
C ALA A 30 12.08 -25.97 3.49
N LYS A 31 11.94 -26.86 4.49
CA LYS A 31 10.66 -27.39 4.89
C LYS A 31 9.82 -26.17 5.25
N SER A 32 8.89 -25.79 4.39
CA SER A 32 7.90 -24.79 4.74
C SER A 32 7.16 -25.30 5.96
N LEU A 33 7.35 -24.64 7.10
CA LEU A 33 6.50 -24.86 8.25
C LEU A 33 5.06 -24.60 7.77
N PRO A 34 4.09 -25.42 8.18
CA PRO A 34 2.70 -25.17 7.82
C PRO A 34 2.34 -23.77 8.31
N ILE A 35 1.91 -22.90 7.38
CA ILE A 35 1.42 -21.55 7.67
C ILE A 35 0.16 -21.74 8.50
N LYS A 36 0.22 -21.35 9.76
CA LYS A 36 -0.74 -21.74 10.81
C LYS A 36 -2.17 -21.30 10.52
N ASP A 37 -2.40 -20.27 9.74
CA ASP A 37 -3.71 -19.68 9.47
C ASP A 37 -3.93 -19.26 8.01
N SER A 38 -3.27 -19.90 7.04
CA SER A 38 -3.49 -19.62 5.61
C SER A 38 -4.75 -20.35 5.08
N PRO A 39 -5.59 -19.70 4.25
CA PRO A 39 -5.47 -18.32 3.78
C PRO A 39 -5.79 -17.28 4.87
N LEU A 40 -5.24 -16.08 4.71
CA LEU A 40 -5.35 -14.98 5.67
C LEU A 40 -5.41 -13.64 4.93
N VAL A 41 -6.25 -12.72 5.39
CA VAL A 41 -6.29 -11.34 4.91
C VAL A 41 -6.42 -10.36 6.08
N ILE A 42 -5.67 -9.28 6.00
CA ILE A 42 -5.73 -8.15 6.93
C ILE A 42 -5.85 -6.83 6.17
N SER A 43 -6.59 -5.88 6.72
CA SER A 43 -6.74 -4.56 6.12
C SER A 43 -6.95 -3.46 7.15
N THR A 44 -6.51 -2.25 6.83
CA THR A 44 -6.60 -1.11 7.74
C THR A 44 -8.03 -0.67 7.98
N TRP A 45 -8.33 -0.24 9.22
CA TRP A 45 -9.54 0.40 9.67
C TRP A 45 -10.82 -0.46 9.63
N ILE A 46 -11.93 0.09 10.14
CA ILE A 46 -13.23 -0.61 10.27
C ILE A 46 -13.81 -1.02 8.89
N HIS A 47 -13.63 -0.19 7.86
CA HIS A 47 -14.10 -0.53 6.50
C HIS A 47 -13.37 -1.75 5.92
N GLY A 48 -12.26 -2.14 6.52
CA GLY A 48 -11.56 -3.39 6.24
C GLY A 48 -12.39 -4.65 6.49
N MET A 49 -13.42 -4.60 7.34
CA MET A 49 -14.29 -5.76 7.57
C MET A 49 -15.03 -6.18 6.31
N GLU A 50 -15.67 -5.23 5.62
CA GLU A 50 -16.36 -5.48 4.35
C GLU A 50 -15.37 -5.79 3.22
N ALA A 51 -14.25 -5.08 3.19
CA ALA A 51 -13.19 -5.35 2.24
C ALA A 51 -12.61 -6.77 2.39
N ASN A 52 -12.37 -7.21 3.64
CA ASN A 52 -11.93 -8.57 3.92
C ASN A 52 -12.99 -9.62 3.54
N ALA A 53 -14.29 -9.31 3.66
CA ALA A 53 -15.34 -10.20 3.17
C ALA A 53 -15.28 -10.37 1.64
N GLY A 54 -15.05 -9.27 0.92
CA GLY A 54 -14.81 -9.29 -0.53
C GLY A 54 -13.59 -10.15 -0.91
N ALA A 55 -12.45 -9.92 -0.26
CA ALA A 55 -11.23 -10.69 -0.48
C ALA A 55 -11.39 -12.17 -0.11
N TRP A 56 -12.09 -12.45 0.99
CA TRP A 56 -12.34 -13.81 1.47
C TRP A 56 -13.12 -14.65 0.47
N SER A 57 -14.08 -14.05 -0.23
CA SER A 57 -14.83 -14.76 -1.28
C SER A 57 -13.96 -15.33 -2.42
N VAL A 58 -12.74 -14.81 -2.58
CA VAL A 58 -11.72 -15.34 -3.50
C VAL A 58 -10.88 -16.41 -2.80
N LEU A 59 -10.36 -16.08 -1.61
CA LEU A 59 -9.43 -16.94 -0.87
C LEU A 59 -10.04 -18.27 -0.42
N GLU A 60 -11.29 -18.28 0.07
CA GLU A 60 -11.97 -19.50 0.52
C GLU A 60 -12.21 -20.51 -0.61
N ASN A 61 -12.24 -20.06 -1.85
CA ASN A 61 -12.34 -20.88 -3.04
C ASN A 61 -10.99 -21.23 -3.67
N GLY A 62 -9.88 -20.99 -2.95
CA GLY A 62 -8.52 -21.29 -3.42
C GLY A 62 -8.00 -20.32 -4.48
N GLY A 63 -8.60 -19.14 -4.59
CA GLY A 63 -8.14 -18.08 -5.49
C GLY A 63 -6.83 -17.42 -5.03
N ALA A 64 -6.17 -16.70 -5.94
CA ALA A 64 -4.89 -16.06 -5.69
C ALA A 64 -5.02 -14.83 -4.78
N ALA A 65 -3.99 -14.59 -3.93
CA ALA A 65 -3.92 -13.42 -3.08
C ALA A 65 -4.05 -12.10 -3.85
N LEU A 66 -3.48 -12.03 -5.06
CA LEU A 66 -3.54 -10.84 -5.90
C LEU A 66 -4.98 -10.47 -6.33
N ASP A 67 -5.78 -11.46 -6.70
CA ASP A 67 -7.19 -11.26 -7.08
C ASP A 67 -8.04 -10.95 -5.83
N ALA A 68 -7.66 -11.53 -4.70
CA ALA A 68 -8.33 -11.28 -3.42
C ALA A 68 -8.16 -9.82 -2.97
N VAL A 69 -6.92 -9.29 -2.98
CA VAL A 69 -6.70 -7.90 -2.55
C VAL A 69 -7.34 -6.90 -3.51
N GLN A 70 -7.30 -7.15 -4.82
CA GLN A 70 -7.98 -6.33 -5.81
C GLN A 70 -9.48 -6.26 -5.52
N LYS A 71 -10.14 -7.42 -5.41
CA LYS A 71 -11.58 -7.51 -5.14
C LYS A 71 -11.94 -6.90 -3.79
N GLY A 72 -11.10 -7.13 -2.77
CA GLY A 72 -11.34 -6.63 -1.42
C GLY A 72 -11.35 -5.12 -1.34
N VAL A 73 -10.30 -4.43 -1.83
CA VAL A 73 -10.25 -2.98 -1.75
C VAL A 73 -11.28 -2.30 -2.66
N ALA A 74 -11.67 -2.93 -3.78
CA ALA A 74 -12.74 -2.43 -4.66
C ALA A 74 -14.10 -2.32 -3.93
N VAL A 75 -14.35 -3.14 -2.91
CA VAL A 75 -15.54 -3.00 -2.05
C VAL A 75 -15.53 -1.63 -1.36
N THR A 76 -14.40 -1.21 -0.79
CA THR A 76 -14.28 0.10 -0.15
C THR A 76 -14.34 1.25 -1.15
N GLU A 77 -13.78 1.09 -2.35
CA GLU A 77 -13.88 2.08 -3.43
C GLU A 77 -15.34 2.31 -3.88
N SER A 78 -16.20 1.29 -3.73
CA SER A 78 -17.63 1.35 -4.05
C SER A 78 -18.49 1.89 -2.91
N ASP A 79 -17.95 2.04 -1.70
CA ASP A 79 -18.73 2.48 -0.55
C ASP A 79 -19.01 3.99 -0.62
N MET A 80 -20.24 4.33 -0.95
CA MET A 80 -20.69 5.73 -1.05
C MET A 80 -20.80 6.43 0.30
N ASN A 81 -20.56 5.76 1.42
CA ASN A 81 -20.49 6.36 2.75
C ASN A 81 -19.04 6.61 3.19
N ASN A 82 -18.05 6.09 2.47
CA ASN A 82 -16.64 6.33 2.78
C ASN A 82 -16.21 7.72 2.27
N ARG A 83 -15.58 8.51 3.14
CA ARG A 83 -15.15 9.89 2.83
C ARG A 83 -13.65 10.02 2.55
N SER A 84 -12.94 8.90 2.47
CA SER A 84 -11.48 8.83 2.32
C SER A 84 -11.01 7.91 1.19
N VAL A 85 -11.90 7.07 0.67
CA VAL A 85 -11.59 6.11 -0.40
C VAL A 85 -12.70 6.15 -1.45
N GLY A 86 -12.32 6.03 -2.71
CA GLY A 86 -13.26 6.00 -3.83
C GLY A 86 -13.86 7.38 -4.15
N LEU A 87 -14.85 7.37 -5.02
CA LEU A 87 -15.46 8.59 -5.58
C LEU A 87 -16.30 9.39 -4.56
N ALA A 88 -16.70 8.75 -3.45
CA ALA A 88 -17.40 9.42 -2.36
C ALA A 88 -16.46 10.16 -1.40
N GLY A 89 -15.16 10.12 -1.66
CA GLY A 89 -14.14 10.82 -0.89
C GLY A 89 -14.25 12.34 -0.97
N ARG A 90 -13.64 13.02 0.01
CA ARG A 90 -13.59 14.49 0.01
C ARG A 90 -12.72 15.01 -1.13
N PRO A 91 -13.14 16.09 -1.82
CA PRO A 91 -12.42 16.66 -2.96
C PRO A 91 -11.11 17.33 -2.54
N ASP A 92 -10.31 17.68 -3.54
CA ASP A 92 -9.20 18.61 -3.41
C ASP A 92 -9.74 20.06 -3.21
N ARG A 93 -8.83 21.05 -3.09
CA ARG A 93 -9.20 22.46 -2.89
C ARG A 93 -9.98 23.08 -4.05
N ASP A 94 -9.90 22.48 -5.24
CA ASP A 94 -10.56 22.95 -6.44
C ASP A 94 -11.88 22.23 -6.73
N GLY A 95 -12.31 21.34 -5.80
CA GLY A 95 -13.59 20.64 -5.85
C GLY A 95 -13.57 19.29 -6.58
N HIS A 96 -12.40 18.78 -6.93
CA HIS A 96 -12.26 17.51 -7.67
C HIS A 96 -11.86 16.35 -6.77
N VAL A 97 -12.52 15.21 -6.90
CA VAL A 97 -12.09 13.96 -6.27
C VAL A 97 -11.03 13.29 -7.15
N THR A 98 -9.85 13.08 -6.60
CA THR A 98 -8.74 12.40 -7.28
C THR A 98 -8.36 11.15 -6.52
N LEU A 99 -8.12 10.07 -7.26
CA LEU A 99 -7.95 8.72 -6.74
C LEU A 99 -6.53 8.22 -6.97
N ASP A 100 -6.00 7.55 -5.95
CA ASP A 100 -4.66 6.97 -5.94
C ASP A 100 -4.76 5.49 -5.56
N ALA A 101 -4.08 4.60 -6.28
CA ALA A 101 -4.03 3.18 -5.94
C ALA A 101 -2.74 2.51 -6.38
N CYS A 102 -2.33 1.47 -5.65
CA CYS A 102 -1.30 0.55 -6.11
C CYS A 102 -1.60 -0.89 -5.69
N ILE A 103 -1.05 -1.83 -6.44
CA ILE A 103 -1.13 -3.27 -6.20
C ILE A 103 0.23 -3.90 -6.45
N MET A 104 0.60 -4.92 -5.67
CA MET A 104 1.88 -5.60 -5.79
C MET A 104 1.75 -7.08 -5.42
N ASP A 105 2.42 -7.97 -6.16
CA ASP A 105 2.47 -9.40 -5.88
C ASP A 105 3.83 -9.85 -5.30
N HIS A 106 3.88 -11.14 -4.94
CA HIS A 106 5.05 -11.80 -4.38
C HIS A 106 6.27 -11.89 -5.32
N ASP A 107 6.06 -11.77 -6.63
CA ASP A 107 7.13 -11.77 -7.66
C ASP A 107 7.64 -10.35 -7.95
N SER A 108 7.29 -9.37 -7.10
CA SER A 108 7.62 -7.95 -7.25
C SER A 108 6.99 -7.28 -8.48
N ARG A 109 6.00 -7.90 -9.13
CA ARG A 109 5.21 -7.22 -10.15
C ARG A 109 4.28 -6.25 -9.47
N CYS A 110 4.18 -5.04 -9.98
CA CYS A 110 3.35 -4.01 -9.40
C CYS A 110 2.76 -3.07 -10.46
N GLY A 111 1.65 -2.44 -10.09
CA GLY A 111 1.01 -1.40 -10.88
C GLY A 111 0.45 -0.32 -9.98
N SER A 112 0.44 0.90 -10.49
CA SER A 112 0.00 2.07 -9.74
C SER A 112 -0.72 3.06 -10.63
N VAL A 113 -1.67 3.77 -10.06
CA VAL A 113 -2.29 4.95 -10.67
C VAL A 113 -2.36 6.06 -9.63
N ALA A 114 -2.06 7.27 -10.03
CA ALA A 114 -2.17 8.43 -9.17
C ALA A 114 -2.90 9.58 -9.86
N PHE A 115 -3.61 10.38 -9.06
CA PHE A 115 -4.36 11.52 -9.57
C PHE A 115 -5.36 11.14 -10.68
N LEU A 116 -6.00 9.97 -10.52
CA LEU A 116 -7.03 9.49 -11.45
C LEU A 116 -8.36 10.15 -11.12
N GLU A 117 -9.07 10.62 -12.12
CA GLU A 117 -10.40 11.21 -11.98
C GLU A 117 -11.46 10.38 -12.71
N ASP A 118 -12.69 10.41 -12.24
CA ASP A 118 -13.91 9.88 -12.88
C ASP A 118 -13.90 8.38 -13.24
N ILE A 119 -13.06 7.57 -12.62
CA ILE A 119 -13.09 6.11 -12.77
C ILE A 119 -13.30 5.48 -11.40
N GLN A 120 -14.33 4.64 -11.26
CA GLN A 120 -14.81 4.13 -9.98
C GLN A 120 -13.75 3.31 -9.23
N HIS A 121 -13.01 2.44 -9.95
CA HIS A 121 -12.06 1.51 -9.36
C HIS A 121 -10.62 1.80 -9.79
N PRO A 122 -9.91 2.72 -9.13
CA PRO A 122 -8.50 2.96 -9.40
C PRO A 122 -7.64 1.71 -9.21
N ILE A 123 -8.02 0.78 -8.31
CA ILE A 123 -7.29 -0.47 -8.13
C ILE A 123 -7.32 -1.36 -9.38
N ASP A 124 -8.43 -1.39 -10.11
CA ASP A 124 -8.54 -2.16 -11.35
C ASP A 124 -7.67 -1.55 -12.46
N VAL A 125 -7.56 -0.22 -12.49
CA VAL A 125 -6.64 0.48 -13.40
C VAL A 125 -5.19 0.16 -13.04
N ALA A 126 -4.83 0.21 -11.75
CA ALA A 126 -3.50 -0.15 -11.27
C ALA A 126 -3.13 -1.60 -11.65
N ARG A 127 -4.07 -2.55 -11.46
CA ARG A 127 -3.91 -3.93 -11.88
C ARG A 127 -3.74 -4.07 -13.40
N ALA A 128 -4.53 -3.37 -14.19
CA ALA A 128 -4.42 -3.41 -15.64
C ALA A 128 -3.09 -2.81 -16.14
N ILE A 129 -2.56 -1.77 -15.49
CA ILE A 129 -1.22 -1.23 -15.79
C ILE A 129 -0.17 -2.30 -15.56
N MET A 130 -0.21 -3.01 -14.42
CA MET A 130 0.70 -4.10 -14.10
C MET A 130 0.68 -5.22 -15.15
N ASP A 131 -0.52 -5.62 -15.58
CA ASP A 131 -0.70 -6.80 -16.42
C ASP A 131 -0.53 -6.51 -17.93
N LYS A 132 -0.80 -5.27 -18.38
CA LYS A 132 -0.89 -4.94 -19.82
C LYS A 132 0.20 -4.00 -20.32
N THR A 133 1.07 -3.49 -19.43
CA THR A 133 2.10 -2.51 -19.81
C THR A 133 3.46 -2.88 -19.23
N PRO A 134 4.57 -2.40 -19.80
CA PRO A 134 5.89 -2.50 -19.18
C PRO A 134 6.12 -1.43 -18.09
N HIS A 135 5.13 -0.59 -17.82
CA HIS A 135 5.23 0.52 -16.87
C HIS A 135 4.67 0.11 -15.51
N VAL A 136 5.17 0.76 -14.47
CA VAL A 136 4.69 0.57 -13.11
C VAL A 136 3.59 1.59 -12.75
N MET A 137 3.68 2.82 -13.22
CA MET A 137 2.76 3.89 -12.81
C MET A 137 2.35 4.78 -13.98
N LEU A 138 1.06 5.08 -14.04
CA LEU A 138 0.49 6.14 -14.87
C LEU A 138 -0.22 7.18 -13.98
N VAL A 139 -0.25 8.45 -14.41
CA VAL A 139 -0.79 9.54 -13.59
C VAL A 139 -1.71 10.49 -14.38
N GLY A 140 -2.69 11.09 -13.69
CA GLY A 140 -3.54 12.17 -14.16
C GLY A 140 -4.27 11.88 -15.47
N GLU A 141 -4.36 12.88 -16.35
CA GLU A 141 -5.04 12.77 -17.66
C GLU A 141 -4.48 11.62 -18.52
N GLY A 142 -3.17 11.36 -18.43
CA GLY A 142 -2.55 10.23 -19.15
C GLY A 142 -3.07 8.89 -18.68
N ALA A 143 -3.23 8.72 -17.37
CA ALA A 143 -3.79 7.51 -16.78
C ALA A 143 -5.28 7.35 -17.15
N GLN A 144 -6.07 8.43 -17.05
CA GLN A 144 -7.48 8.41 -17.41
C GLN A 144 -7.68 8.05 -18.89
N LYS A 145 -6.94 8.71 -19.78
CA LYS A 145 -7.00 8.41 -21.22
C LYS A 145 -6.66 6.96 -21.51
N TRP A 146 -5.57 6.47 -20.95
CA TRP A 146 -5.16 5.07 -21.11
C TRP A 146 -6.22 4.11 -20.60
N ALA A 147 -6.81 4.39 -19.44
CA ALA A 147 -7.87 3.56 -18.87
C ALA A 147 -9.10 3.48 -19.78
N LEU A 148 -9.57 4.61 -20.29
CA LEU A 148 -10.69 4.67 -21.24
C LEU A 148 -10.40 3.88 -22.53
N GLU A 149 -9.20 3.98 -23.09
CA GLU A 149 -8.75 3.22 -24.26
C GLU A 149 -8.64 1.71 -23.98
N ASN A 150 -8.53 1.31 -22.69
CA ASN A 150 -8.43 -0.10 -22.25
C ASN A 150 -9.72 -0.67 -21.68
N GLY A 151 -10.86 -0.02 -21.91
CA GLY A 151 -12.20 -0.55 -21.62
C GLY A 151 -12.77 -0.15 -20.27
N PHE A 152 -12.13 0.74 -19.53
CA PHE A 152 -12.72 1.37 -18.35
C PHE A 152 -13.72 2.44 -18.77
N SER A 153 -14.74 2.66 -17.95
CA SER A 153 -15.76 3.67 -18.23
C SER A 153 -15.64 4.84 -17.28
N LYS A 154 -15.90 6.04 -17.80
CA LYS A 154 -16.07 7.24 -16.98
C LYS A 154 -17.36 7.13 -16.18
N VAL A 155 -17.29 7.45 -14.90
CA VAL A 155 -18.49 7.58 -14.07
C VAL A 155 -18.88 9.04 -14.07
N ASP A 156 -20.09 9.33 -14.53
CA ASP A 156 -20.66 10.66 -14.50
C ASP A 156 -21.41 10.85 -13.17
N PHE A 157 -20.81 11.60 -12.25
CA PHE A 157 -21.52 12.02 -11.05
C PHE A 157 -22.22 13.34 -11.33
N GLU A 158 -23.45 13.23 -11.83
CA GLU A 158 -24.28 14.41 -12.08
C GLU A 158 -24.64 15.17 -10.80
N VAL A 159 -24.60 14.52 -9.63
CA VAL A 159 -24.97 15.13 -8.35
C VAL A 159 -23.88 14.83 -7.32
N PRO A 160 -23.20 15.86 -6.79
CA PRO A 160 -22.28 15.67 -5.67
C PRO A 160 -23.05 15.12 -4.46
N ILE A 161 -22.38 14.27 -3.66
CA ILE A 161 -22.95 13.76 -2.41
C ILE A 161 -23.23 14.95 -1.50
N PRO A 162 -24.46 15.16 -1.02
CA PRO A 162 -24.86 16.39 -0.32
C PRO A 162 -24.00 16.71 0.88
N GLU A 163 -23.61 15.68 1.68
CA GLU A 163 -22.76 15.85 2.85
C GLU A 163 -21.34 16.27 2.47
N VAL A 164 -20.78 15.69 1.42
CA VAL A 164 -19.44 16.05 0.90
C VAL A 164 -19.43 17.47 0.36
N GLN A 165 -20.49 17.84 -0.36
CA GLN A 165 -20.64 19.19 -0.91
C GLN A 165 -20.75 20.22 0.22
N LYS A 166 -21.56 19.95 1.25
CA LYS A 166 -21.69 20.82 2.42
C LYS A 166 -20.38 20.97 3.20
N ASP A 167 -19.64 19.87 3.39
CA ASP A 167 -18.34 19.89 4.06
C ASP A 167 -17.34 20.75 3.26
N TYR A 168 -17.34 20.64 1.95
CA TYR A 168 -16.50 21.43 1.06
C TYR A 168 -16.86 22.92 1.09
N GLU A 169 -18.14 23.28 1.03
CA GLU A 169 -18.62 24.66 1.16
C GLU A 169 -18.23 25.29 2.50
N ASN A 170 -18.38 24.54 3.59
CA ASN A 170 -17.95 24.98 4.92
C ASN A 170 -16.44 25.19 5.00
N TRP A 171 -15.66 24.35 4.32
CA TRP A 171 -14.22 24.50 4.25
C TRP A 171 -13.84 25.75 3.45
N LEU A 172 -14.50 26.04 2.31
CA LEU A 172 -14.25 27.23 1.50
C LEU A 172 -14.42 28.54 2.27
N ILE A 173 -15.39 28.59 3.19
CA ILE A 173 -15.63 29.78 4.06
C ILE A 173 -14.43 30.04 4.97
N LYS A 174 -13.81 28.97 5.51
CA LYS A 174 -12.66 29.09 6.41
C LYS A 174 -11.34 29.18 5.69
N SER A 175 -11.22 28.58 4.50
CA SER A 175 -10.04 28.49 3.63
C SER A 175 -8.74 28.13 4.35
N GLU A 176 -8.81 27.53 5.54
CA GLU A 176 -7.66 27.11 6.31
C GLU A 176 -7.28 25.68 5.90
N TYR A 177 -6.16 25.55 5.21
CA TYR A 177 -5.54 24.24 5.00
C TYR A 177 -4.90 23.77 6.31
N LYS A 178 -5.52 22.82 6.97
CA LYS A 178 -4.91 22.11 8.09
C LYS A 178 -4.57 20.70 7.61
N THR A 179 -3.31 20.34 7.71
CA THR A 179 -2.84 18.95 7.54
C THR A 179 -3.29 18.12 8.77
N GLY A 180 -4.59 17.99 8.96
CA GLY A 180 -5.17 17.17 10.01
C GLY A 180 -5.60 15.84 9.43
N VAL A 181 -5.07 14.74 9.97
CA VAL A 181 -5.68 13.43 9.77
C VAL A 181 -7.02 13.48 10.49
N ASN A 182 -8.08 13.24 9.76
CA ASN A 182 -9.39 13.13 10.36
C ASN A 182 -9.47 11.77 11.08
N VAL A 183 -9.27 11.75 12.39
CA VAL A 183 -9.30 10.54 13.22
C VAL A 183 -10.67 9.84 13.14
N GLU A 184 -11.71 10.59 12.80
CA GLU A 184 -13.09 10.08 12.71
C GLU A 184 -13.43 9.49 11.33
N ASN A 185 -12.65 9.80 10.28
CA ASN A 185 -12.86 9.32 8.91
C ASN A 185 -11.53 8.81 8.35
N HIS A 186 -11.27 7.58 8.58
CA HIS A 186 -10.12 6.75 8.23
C HIS A 186 -9.64 6.94 6.79
N ASP A 187 -8.35 7.25 6.59
CA ASP A 187 -7.85 7.91 5.37
C ASP A 187 -7.49 6.99 4.20
N THR A 188 -7.23 5.71 4.42
CA THR A 188 -6.67 4.83 3.37
C THR A 188 -7.02 3.39 3.67
N ILE A 189 -7.46 2.62 2.68
CA ILE A 189 -7.46 1.18 2.81
C ILE A 189 -6.16 0.60 2.24
N GLY A 190 -5.42 -0.08 3.12
CA GLY A 190 -4.32 -0.96 2.75
C GLY A 190 -4.69 -2.39 3.11
N MET A 191 -4.45 -3.33 2.21
CA MET A 191 -4.79 -4.74 2.39
C MET A 191 -3.59 -5.62 2.05
N LEU A 192 -3.38 -6.65 2.87
CA LEU A 192 -2.40 -7.70 2.65
C LEU A 192 -3.12 -9.05 2.71
N ALA A 193 -2.88 -9.92 1.75
CA ALA A 193 -3.45 -11.26 1.71
C ALA A 193 -2.36 -12.32 1.48
N LEU A 194 -2.53 -13.46 2.14
CA LEU A 194 -1.75 -14.67 1.96
C LEU A 194 -2.71 -15.77 1.50
N ASP A 195 -2.51 -16.34 0.33
CA ASP A 195 -3.37 -17.42 -0.18
C ASP A 195 -2.95 -18.81 0.34
N ALA A 196 -3.75 -19.81 0.01
CA ALA A 196 -3.53 -21.19 0.43
C ALA A 196 -2.21 -21.80 -0.09
N SER A 197 -1.61 -21.22 -1.12
CA SER A 197 -0.30 -21.63 -1.65
C SER A 197 0.88 -20.95 -0.96
N GLY A 198 0.61 -20.02 -0.03
CA GLY A 198 1.64 -19.24 0.67
C GLY A 198 2.15 -18.05 -0.13
N ARG A 199 1.45 -17.65 -1.19
CA ARG A 199 1.78 -16.45 -1.96
C ARG A 199 1.10 -15.23 -1.37
N MET A 200 1.85 -14.14 -1.30
CA MET A 200 1.38 -12.88 -0.75
C MET A 200 1.11 -11.86 -1.86
N ALA A 201 0.11 -11.02 -1.63
CA ALA A 201 -0.12 -9.82 -2.41
C ALA A 201 -0.66 -8.71 -1.51
N GLY A 202 -0.57 -7.47 -1.99
CA GLY A 202 -1.15 -6.32 -1.31
C GLY A 202 -1.71 -5.29 -2.26
N ALA A 203 -2.62 -4.48 -1.74
CA ALA A 203 -3.24 -3.35 -2.42
C ALA A 203 -3.37 -2.17 -1.46
N CYS A 204 -3.27 -0.96 -1.99
CA CYS A 204 -3.49 0.27 -1.25
C CYS A 204 -4.26 1.25 -2.13
N THR A 205 -5.34 1.86 -1.61
CA THR A 205 -6.15 2.81 -2.37
C THR A 205 -6.75 3.90 -1.47
N THR A 206 -6.93 5.08 -2.03
CA THR A 206 -7.42 6.26 -1.32
C THR A 206 -7.94 7.33 -2.28
N SER A 207 -8.78 8.23 -1.78
CA SER A 207 -9.04 9.54 -2.42
C SER A 207 -8.10 10.64 -1.91
N GLY A 208 -7.16 10.29 -1.03
CA GLY A 208 -6.18 11.18 -0.45
C GLY A 208 -6.73 12.10 0.64
N MET A 209 -5.92 13.07 1.04
CA MET A 209 -6.25 14.03 2.08
C MET A 209 -7.35 15.00 1.61
N ALA A 210 -8.33 15.27 2.47
CA ALA A 210 -9.39 16.24 2.19
C ALA A 210 -8.82 17.62 1.91
N TYR A 211 -9.34 18.29 0.89
CA TYR A 211 -9.01 19.65 0.50
C TYR A 211 -7.52 19.89 0.19
N LYS A 212 -6.85 18.82 -0.20
CA LYS A 212 -5.44 18.84 -0.62
C LYS A 212 -5.22 19.85 -1.75
N ILE A 213 -4.01 20.35 -1.87
CA ILE A 213 -3.62 21.16 -3.04
C ILE A 213 -3.81 20.28 -4.28
N ARG A 214 -4.46 20.81 -5.34
CA ARG A 214 -4.64 20.08 -6.59
C ARG A 214 -3.29 19.59 -7.13
N GLY A 215 -3.20 18.31 -7.45
CA GLY A 215 -1.95 17.67 -7.85
C GLY A 215 -1.17 17.00 -6.69
N ARG A 216 -1.59 17.20 -5.42
CA ARG A 216 -0.97 16.47 -4.30
C ARG A 216 -1.30 14.99 -4.39
N VAL A 217 -0.29 14.16 -4.32
CA VAL A 217 -0.35 12.71 -4.19
C VAL A 217 0.30 12.30 -2.86
N GLY A 218 -0.35 11.40 -2.13
CA GLY A 218 0.18 10.79 -0.89
C GLY A 218 1.04 9.56 -1.17
N ASP A 219 1.19 8.74 -0.13
CA ASP A 219 1.98 7.51 -0.18
C ASP A 219 1.27 6.35 -0.90
N SER A 220 -0.07 6.35 -0.91
CA SER A 220 -0.87 5.19 -1.32
C SER A 220 -0.57 4.63 -2.71
N PRO A 221 -0.24 5.43 -3.76
CA PRO A 221 0.12 4.88 -5.07
C PRO A 221 1.63 4.61 -5.21
N ILE A 222 2.43 4.89 -4.18
CA ILE A 222 3.89 4.81 -4.24
C ILE A 222 4.36 3.49 -3.63
N ILE A 223 4.75 2.55 -4.50
CA ILE A 223 5.39 1.29 -4.08
C ILE A 223 6.64 1.60 -3.26
N GLY A 224 6.72 0.99 -2.08
CA GLY A 224 7.75 1.25 -1.08
C GLY A 224 7.36 2.27 0.00
N ALA A 225 6.36 3.14 -0.25
CA ALA A 225 5.85 4.09 0.73
C ALA A 225 4.55 3.62 1.36
N GLY A 226 3.46 3.54 0.61
CA GLY A 226 2.14 3.11 1.07
C GLY A 226 1.94 1.61 1.07
N LEU A 227 2.63 0.89 0.19
CA LEU A 227 2.59 -0.57 0.05
C LEU A 227 3.95 -1.10 -0.37
N PHE A 228 4.34 -2.25 0.18
CA PHE A 228 5.47 -3.03 -0.33
C PHE A 228 5.28 -4.51 -0.04
N ILE A 229 5.52 -5.36 -1.03
CA ILE A 229 5.46 -6.82 -0.93
C ILE A 229 6.80 -7.41 -1.35
N ASP A 230 7.27 -8.39 -0.60
CA ASP A 230 8.41 -9.22 -0.92
C ASP A 230 8.07 -10.67 -0.62
N GLY A 231 8.03 -11.52 -1.64
CA GLY A 231 7.62 -12.92 -1.52
C GLY A 231 8.53 -13.79 -0.66
N GLU A 232 9.73 -13.30 -0.31
CA GLU A 232 10.65 -14.02 0.60
C GLU A 232 10.49 -13.59 2.05
N VAL A 233 9.83 -12.47 2.32
CA VAL A 233 9.78 -11.84 3.64
C VAL A 233 8.36 -11.62 4.14
N GLY A 234 7.56 -10.92 3.33
CA GLY A 234 6.23 -10.48 3.73
C GLY A 234 5.81 -9.19 3.04
N GLY A 235 4.83 -8.52 3.63
CA GLY A 235 4.31 -7.27 3.12
C GLY A 235 3.98 -6.27 4.21
N ALA A 236 3.92 -5.00 3.82
CA ALA A 236 3.49 -3.92 4.70
C ALA A 236 2.67 -2.88 3.92
N THR A 237 1.73 -2.28 4.60
CA THR A 237 0.96 -1.13 4.12
C THR A 237 0.90 -0.03 5.16
N ALA A 238 0.70 1.20 4.71
CA ALA A 238 0.68 2.40 5.55
C ALA A 238 -0.64 3.14 5.46
N THR A 239 -0.96 3.94 6.48
CA THR A 239 -2.12 4.82 6.53
C THR A 239 -1.84 6.06 7.37
N GLY A 240 -2.46 7.20 7.02
CA GLY A 240 -2.33 8.48 7.70
C GLY A 240 -1.55 9.52 6.88
N VAL A 241 -0.58 10.22 7.48
CA VAL A 241 0.14 11.31 6.81
C VAL A 241 1.13 10.79 5.78
N GLY A 242 0.73 10.78 4.51
CA GLY A 242 1.48 10.21 3.39
C GLY A 242 2.88 10.79 3.22
N GLU A 243 3.06 12.07 3.48
CA GLU A 243 4.35 12.75 3.39
C GLU A 243 5.42 12.13 4.31
N ALA A 244 5.02 11.64 5.48
CA ALA A 244 5.92 10.98 6.43
C ALA A 244 6.37 9.60 5.91
N MET A 245 5.42 8.84 5.30
CA MET A 245 5.69 7.55 4.70
C MET A 245 6.60 7.68 3.48
N ILE A 246 6.33 8.63 2.59
CA ILE A 246 7.16 8.88 1.40
C ILE A 246 8.61 9.20 1.80
N ARG A 247 8.81 10.12 2.75
CA ARG A 247 10.15 10.55 3.21
C ARG A 247 10.97 9.43 3.84
N THR A 248 10.32 8.37 4.30
CA THR A 248 11.00 7.25 4.98
C THR A 248 11.01 5.96 4.16
N ALA A 249 10.36 5.93 2.99
CA ALA A 249 10.06 4.71 2.23
C ALA A 249 9.42 3.66 3.15
N GLY A 250 8.34 4.08 3.86
CA GLY A 250 7.87 3.46 5.09
C GLY A 250 7.54 1.98 4.96
N ALA A 251 6.71 1.58 3.98
CA ALA A 251 6.33 0.18 3.79
C ALA A 251 7.54 -0.72 3.46
N SER A 252 8.43 -0.26 2.58
CA SER A 252 9.68 -0.98 2.27
C SER A 252 10.60 -1.09 3.49
N ALA A 253 10.69 -0.04 4.30
CA ALA A 253 11.50 -0.06 5.51
C ALA A 253 10.96 -1.05 6.56
N VAL A 254 9.63 -1.23 6.67
CA VAL A 254 9.01 -2.26 7.53
C VAL A 254 9.40 -3.65 7.04
N VAL A 255 9.25 -3.93 5.73
CA VAL A 255 9.63 -5.24 5.16
C VAL A 255 11.13 -5.52 5.34
N GLU A 256 11.99 -4.52 5.17
CA GLU A 256 13.42 -4.66 5.42
C GLU A 256 13.77 -4.86 6.92
N SER A 257 12.95 -4.35 7.85
CA SER A 257 13.10 -4.67 9.27
C SER A 257 12.72 -6.14 9.54
N MET A 258 11.62 -6.64 8.94
CA MET A 258 11.26 -8.06 8.99
C MET A 258 12.34 -8.97 8.38
N ARG A 259 12.97 -8.57 7.25
CA ARG A 259 14.10 -9.31 6.64
C ARG A 259 15.27 -9.47 7.60
N ARG A 260 15.48 -8.52 8.49
CA ARG A 260 16.52 -8.56 9.55
C ARG A 260 16.09 -9.31 10.80
N GLY A 261 14.90 -9.93 10.81
CA GLY A 261 14.43 -10.80 11.86
C GLY A 261 13.45 -10.16 12.86
N ALA A 262 13.01 -8.92 12.63
CA ALA A 262 11.94 -8.32 13.45
C ALA A 262 10.60 -9.01 13.14
N SER A 263 9.73 -9.17 14.14
CA SER A 263 8.34 -9.52 13.93
C SER A 263 7.60 -8.38 13.18
N PRO A 264 6.45 -8.64 12.55
CA PRO A 264 5.68 -7.59 11.87
C PRO A 264 5.35 -6.39 12.76
N GLU A 265 4.98 -6.62 14.02
CA GLU A 265 4.67 -5.56 14.97
C GLU A 265 5.92 -4.74 15.34
N GLU A 266 7.05 -5.39 15.65
CA GLU A 266 8.33 -4.72 15.95
C GLU A 266 8.82 -3.91 14.75
N ALA A 267 8.69 -4.45 13.54
CA ALA A 267 9.05 -3.74 12.32
C ALA A 267 8.21 -2.46 12.11
N CYS A 268 6.91 -2.52 12.37
CA CYS A 268 6.04 -1.34 12.35
C CYS A 268 6.45 -0.33 13.43
N TYR A 269 6.73 -0.78 14.65
CA TYR A 269 7.21 0.07 15.75
C TYR A 269 8.50 0.82 15.38
N ASP A 270 9.49 0.13 14.82
CA ASP A 270 10.78 0.72 14.43
C ASP A 270 10.61 1.88 13.44
N ILE A 271 9.71 1.71 12.47
CA ILE A 271 9.49 2.74 11.46
C ILE A 271 8.68 3.91 12.01
N VAL A 272 7.69 3.67 12.87
CA VAL A 272 6.97 4.74 13.57
C VAL A 272 7.91 5.56 14.42
N GLN A 273 8.83 4.94 15.17
CA GLN A 273 9.89 5.63 15.93
C GLN A 273 10.80 6.45 15.02
N ARG A 274 11.21 5.88 13.89
CA ARG A 274 12.07 6.57 12.91
C ARG A 274 11.38 7.81 12.34
N ILE A 275 10.08 7.72 12.03
CA ILE A 275 9.28 8.85 11.54
C ILE A 275 9.26 9.97 12.56
N LEU A 276 8.93 9.70 13.82
CA LEU A 276 8.91 10.70 14.89
C LEU A 276 10.27 11.40 15.08
N LYS A 277 11.34 10.63 15.01
CA LYS A 277 12.70 11.18 15.12
C LYS A 277 13.09 12.08 13.94
N LYS A 278 12.64 11.75 12.74
CA LYS A 278 13.01 12.45 11.48
C LYS A 278 12.09 13.60 11.14
N HIS A 279 10.86 13.59 11.65
CA HIS A 279 9.81 14.53 11.30
C HIS A 279 9.14 15.08 12.57
N PRO A 280 9.78 16.02 13.30
CA PRO A 280 9.22 16.58 14.52
C PRO A 280 7.87 17.30 14.31
N GLY A 281 7.55 17.71 13.07
CA GLY A 281 6.26 18.30 12.72
C GLY A 281 5.10 17.31 12.56
N VAL A 282 5.30 16.01 12.84
CA VAL A 282 4.25 14.97 12.85
C VAL A 282 3.45 14.96 14.17
N GLU A 283 3.78 15.83 15.14
CA GLU A 283 2.99 15.96 16.37
C GLU A 283 1.53 16.31 16.04
N GLY A 284 0.58 15.53 16.58
CA GLY A 284 -0.84 15.67 16.29
C GLY A 284 -1.29 15.02 14.96
N MET A 285 -0.43 14.26 14.29
CA MET A 285 -0.76 13.56 13.04
C MET A 285 -0.67 12.05 13.21
N GLN A 286 -1.70 11.32 12.77
CA GLN A 286 -1.68 9.86 12.78
C GLN A 286 -0.78 9.32 11.67
N VAL A 287 0.01 8.33 12.03
CA VAL A 287 0.81 7.49 11.11
C VAL A 287 0.70 6.07 11.64
N GLY A 288 0.27 5.15 10.79
CA GLY A 288 0.12 3.75 11.13
C GLY A 288 0.69 2.84 10.04
N PHE A 289 1.22 1.70 10.47
CA PHE A 289 1.67 0.62 9.58
C PHE A 289 0.99 -0.68 10.00
N LEU A 290 0.67 -1.49 9.01
CA LEU A 290 0.17 -2.85 9.15
C LEU A 290 1.08 -3.76 8.33
N ALA A 291 1.55 -4.86 8.93
CA ALA A 291 2.47 -5.79 8.29
C ALA A 291 2.09 -7.24 8.52
N MET A 292 2.50 -8.10 7.60
CA MET A 292 2.35 -9.55 7.67
C MET A 292 3.59 -10.21 7.03
N ASN A 293 4.15 -11.23 7.69
CA ASN A 293 5.23 -12.02 7.11
C ASN A 293 4.68 -13.27 6.37
N ILE A 294 5.56 -13.95 5.63
CA ILE A 294 5.18 -15.15 4.85
C ILE A 294 4.82 -16.37 5.73
N GLN A 295 5.05 -16.31 7.03
CA GLN A 295 4.61 -17.31 8.01
C GLN A 295 3.18 -17.07 8.49
N GLY A 296 2.55 -15.95 8.08
CA GLY A 296 1.21 -15.56 8.52
C GLY A 296 1.19 -14.86 9.89
N GLU A 297 2.34 -14.47 10.44
CA GLU A 297 2.38 -13.57 11.58
C GLU A 297 2.07 -12.14 11.08
N TYR A 298 1.35 -11.38 11.87
CA TYR A 298 0.94 -10.02 11.51
C TYR A 298 0.96 -9.10 12.73
N GLY A 299 0.97 -7.81 12.48
CA GLY A 299 0.88 -6.79 13.51
C GLY A 299 0.81 -5.40 12.92
N GLY A 300 0.31 -4.46 13.73
CA GLY A 300 0.24 -3.05 13.37
C GLY A 300 0.76 -2.18 14.50
N TYR A 301 1.28 -1.01 14.14
CA TYR A 301 1.72 -0.01 15.09
C TYR A 301 1.46 1.40 14.58
N SER A 302 1.11 2.32 15.48
CA SER A 302 0.82 3.70 15.10
C SER A 302 1.44 4.73 16.06
N VAL A 303 1.45 5.99 15.64
CA VAL A 303 1.87 7.09 16.52
C VAL A 303 0.86 7.28 17.64
N TYR A 304 -0.41 7.42 17.31
CA TYR A 304 -1.49 7.65 18.28
C TYR A 304 -2.44 6.46 18.34
N ASN A 305 -3.11 6.32 19.49
CA ASN A 305 -4.19 5.35 19.67
C ASN A 305 -5.34 5.56 18.65
N GLY A 306 -6.17 4.53 18.47
CA GLY A 306 -7.33 4.55 17.57
C GLY A 306 -7.08 3.90 16.21
N PHE A 307 -5.82 3.59 15.84
CA PHE A 307 -5.57 2.76 14.68
C PHE A 307 -5.97 1.30 14.98
N ASN A 308 -6.77 0.73 14.10
CA ASN A 308 -7.18 -0.66 14.15
C ASN A 308 -7.16 -1.28 12.75
N TYR A 309 -7.26 -2.59 12.68
CA TYR A 309 -7.27 -3.33 11.43
C TYR A 309 -8.22 -4.53 11.50
N ALA A 310 -8.83 -4.84 10.38
CA ALA A 310 -9.65 -6.03 10.22
C ALA A 310 -8.80 -7.25 9.91
N LEU A 311 -9.15 -8.38 10.49
CA LEU A 311 -8.53 -9.68 10.29
C LEU A 311 -9.59 -10.68 9.83
N ARG A 312 -9.28 -11.45 8.78
CA ARG A 312 -10.08 -12.59 8.35
C ARG A 312 -9.22 -13.79 8.03
N SER A 313 -9.54 -14.92 8.65
CA SER A 313 -9.08 -16.26 8.32
C SER A 313 -10.27 -17.22 8.32
N LYS A 314 -10.02 -18.50 8.16
CA LYS A 314 -11.08 -19.52 8.21
C LYS A 314 -11.90 -19.42 9.50
N ASP A 315 -11.22 -19.24 10.64
CA ASP A 315 -11.81 -19.32 11.97
C ASP A 315 -11.97 -17.95 12.67
N ARG A 316 -11.49 -16.85 12.04
CA ARG A 316 -11.49 -15.52 12.62
C ARG A 316 -12.08 -14.49 11.65
N ASN A 317 -12.85 -13.56 12.17
CA ASN A 317 -13.38 -12.39 11.48
C ASN A 317 -13.62 -11.28 12.50
N GLU A 318 -12.63 -10.42 12.72
CA GLU A 318 -12.64 -9.49 13.84
C GLU A 318 -11.83 -8.23 13.58
N MET A 319 -12.10 -7.21 14.36
CA MET A 319 -11.26 -6.02 14.46
C MET A 319 -10.20 -6.22 15.54
N VAL A 320 -8.99 -5.77 15.24
CA VAL A 320 -7.84 -5.81 16.16
C VAL A 320 -7.30 -4.40 16.34
N ASP A 321 -7.14 -3.96 17.59
CA ASP A 321 -6.50 -2.68 17.88
C ASP A 321 -4.99 -2.80 17.73
N ALA A 322 -4.40 -1.88 16.97
CA ALA A 322 -2.95 -1.78 16.85
C ALA A 322 -2.33 -1.16 18.09
N LYS A 323 -1.09 -1.51 18.40
CA LYS A 323 -0.31 -0.83 19.42
C LYS A 323 0.05 0.59 18.97
N TYR A 324 0.34 1.46 19.93
CA TYR A 324 0.63 2.87 19.68
C TYR A 324 1.67 3.43 20.65
N LEU A 325 2.27 4.59 20.30
CA LEU A 325 3.27 5.27 21.12
C LEU A 325 2.68 6.32 22.05
N ARG A 326 1.60 7.00 21.61
CA ARG A 326 1.01 8.16 22.28
C ARG A 326 -0.50 8.05 22.34
N THR A 327 -1.12 8.70 23.29
CA THR A 327 -2.57 8.90 23.31
C THR A 327 -2.90 10.30 22.78
N TRP A 328 -4.03 10.43 22.11
CA TRP A 328 -4.64 11.74 21.87
C TRP A 328 -4.93 12.39 23.22
N GLY A 329 -4.55 13.68 23.36
CA GLY A 329 -4.81 14.46 24.55
C GLY A 329 -6.27 14.91 24.67
#